data_51093a1995d2548aa0e3bb9d76875bbe
#
_entry.id   51093a1995d2548aa0e3bb9d76875bbe
#
_cell.length_a   1.000
_cell.length_b   1.000
_cell.length_c   1.000
_cell.angle_alpha   90.00
_cell.angle_beta   90.00
_cell.angle_gamma   90.00
#
_symmetry.space_group_name_H-M   'P 1'
#
loop_
_entity.id
_entity.type
_entity.pdbx_description
1 polymer ?
#
loop_
_entity_poly.entity_id
_entity_poly.type
_entity_poly.pdbx_seq_one_letter_code
_entity_poly.pdbx_strand_id
1 'polypeptide(L)'
;EHPATAEGLGKRDMIRGVTPGTGMNAACLDDRSGNYLGGIYRDSQGGGAAFCDLSTGETHLTAFSGKDTLTHIINELGRFSPAEAILSDGAFSEKALTDVLTDKFHCRYENGGERRFRLAEAEKNIRAQFGEEAFSRLPAGEPAAAMALGGLLNYLYETQKTDLSHIRELDYYRQGRFMELDLAARRNLELTETLRSKEKKGSLLWVLDTTKTPMGGRLLRSWLERPLLSVTDIDRPRSAVAALVDDTIRREELIAGMTGLGDMERLIGRIVYGTAGGRDLTSLRAAMEKLPNLKEQLSGFSDRRLTELPAGLDTLDDISGDIAAAICDEPPFSVREGGIIRDGFNEEVDRLRHTLKIGKGVMAEVEAQEKVKTGIRTLQIGFIKVFGYHI
;
A
#
# COMPACT_ATOMS: atom_id res chain seq x y z
N GLU A 1 18.43 19.54 -9.07
CA GLU A 1 18.49 21.02 -9.14
C GLU A 1 17.11 21.58 -9.50
N HIS A 2 16.70 22.63 -8.83
CA HIS A 2 15.42 23.28 -9.11
C HIS A 2 15.51 24.00 -10.47
N PRO A 3 14.56 23.86 -11.40
CA PRO A 3 14.67 24.46 -12.76
C PRO A 3 14.88 25.96 -12.79
N ALA A 4 14.56 26.67 -11.70
CA ALA A 4 14.70 28.12 -11.58
C ALA A 4 16.12 28.57 -11.17
N THR A 5 17.00 27.65 -10.76
CA THR A 5 18.37 27.96 -10.29
C THR A 5 19.47 27.35 -11.17
N ALA A 6 19.11 26.62 -12.22
CA ALA A 6 20.06 25.97 -13.10
C ALA A 6 20.51 26.95 -14.22
N GLU A 7 21.79 27.24 -14.31
CA GLU A 7 22.40 27.89 -15.48
C GLU A 7 22.58 26.83 -16.58
N GLY A 8 21.67 26.80 -17.57
CA GLY A 8 21.68 25.89 -18.70
C GLY A 8 20.67 24.73 -18.62
N LEU A 9 20.78 23.74 -19.51
CA LEU A 9 19.98 22.51 -19.49
C LEU A 9 20.39 21.66 -18.28
N GLY A 10 19.58 21.71 -17.21
CA GLY A 10 19.80 20.93 -15.99
C GLY A 10 19.89 19.42 -16.29
N LYS A 11 20.78 18.74 -15.55
CA LYS A 11 20.92 17.29 -15.62
C LYS A 11 19.58 16.66 -15.20
N ARG A 12 18.96 15.91 -16.10
CA ARG A 12 17.71 15.19 -15.81
C ARG A 12 18.06 13.87 -15.18
N ASP A 13 17.84 13.74 -13.89
CA ASP A 13 17.89 12.46 -13.20
C ASP A 13 16.49 11.88 -13.07
N MET A 14 16.37 10.56 -13.22
CA MET A 14 15.13 9.85 -12.97
C MET A 14 14.85 9.88 -11.47
N ILE A 15 13.80 10.56 -11.08
CA ILE A 15 13.41 10.67 -9.66
C ILE A 15 12.80 9.37 -9.19
N ARG A 16 11.98 8.71 -10.02
CA ARG A 16 11.23 7.51 -9.69
C ARG A 16 10.69 6.83 -10.94
N GLY A 17 10.67 5.49 -10.94
CA GLY A 17 9.93 4.69 -11.91
C GLY A 17 8.56 4.30 -11.37
N VAL A 18 7.48 4.52 -12.12
CA VAL A 18 6.14 3.99 -11.78
C VAL A 18 5.84 2.88 -12.75
N THR A 19 5.61 1.69 -12.20
CA THR A 19 5.31 0.46 -12.93
C THR A 19 3.99 -0.14 -12.40
N PRO A 20 3.40 -1.14 -13.05
CA PRO A 20 2.15 -1.74 -12.55
C PRO A 20 2.22 -2.22 -11.11
N GLY A 21 3.34 -2.83 -10.69
CA GLY A 21 3.54 -3.33 -9.31
C GLY A 21 3.90 -2.24 -8.30
N THR A 22 4.33 -1.06 -8.75
CA THR A 22 4.75 0.04 -7.86
C THR A 22 3.77 1.22 -7.83
N GLY A 23 2.58 1.06 -8.43
CA GLY A 23 1.55 2.09 -8.43
C GLY A 23 0.95 2.32 -7.04
N MET A 24 0.93 3.58 -6.57
CA MET A 24 0.37 3.99 -5.27
C MET A 24 -0.92 4.81 -5.42
N ASN A 25 -1.38 5.03 -6.66
CA ASN A 25 -2.56 5.84 -6.91
C ASN A 25 -3.84 5.06 -6.59
N ALA A 26 -4.60 5.53 -5.61
CA ALA A 26 -5.86 4.92 -5.19
C ALA A 26 -6.87 4.74 -6.34
N ALA A 27 -6.86 5.62 -7.34
CA ALA A 27 -7.75 5.51 -8.48
C ALA A 27 -7.45 4.30 -9.40
N CYS A 28 -6.23 3.71 -9.29
CA CYS A 28 -5.79 2.59 -10.11
C CYS A 28 -5.74 1.26 -9.35
N LEU A 29 -5.93 1.29 -8.03
CA LEU A 29 -5.86 0.12 -7.16
C LEU A 29 -7.27 -0.36 -6.81
N ASP A 30 -7.49 -1.68 -6.86
CA ASP A 30 -8.68 -2.28 -6.25
C ASP A 30 -8.52 -2.27 -4.73
N ASP A 31 -9.46 -1.66 -4.01
CA ASP A 31 -9.39 -1.52 -2.56
C ASP A 31 -9.42 -2.86 -1.80
N ARG A 32 -9.99 -3.89 -2.41
CA ARG A 32 -10.20 -5.22 -1.81
C ARG A 32 -9.25 -6.29 -2.32
N SER A 33 -8.24 -5.93 -3.10
CA SER A 33 -7.17 -6.83 -3.56
C SER A 33 -5.80 -6.20 -3.34
N GLY A 34 -4.78 -7.04 -3.14
CA GLY A 34 -3.39 -6.62 -3.09
C GLY A 34 -2.86 -6.27 -4.48
N ASN A 35 -1.86 -5.39 -4.54
CA ASN A 35 -1.12 -5.07 -5.77
C ASN A 35 0.33 -5.53 -5.60
N TYR A 36 0.56 -6.81 -5.83
CA TYR A 36 1.84 -7.43 -5.53
C TYR A 36 2.88 -7.24 -6.62
N LEU A 37 4.10 -7.00 -6.17
CA LEU A 37 5.34 -7.13 -6.92
C LEU A 37 6.03 -8.44 -6.50
N GLY A 38 6.44 -9.28 -7.47
CA GLY A 38 7.07 -10.57 -7.23
C GLY A 38 8.59 -10.52 -7.40
N GLY A 39 9.34 -11.20 -6.52
CA GLY A 39 10.76 -11.52 -6.70
C GLY A 39 10.93 -13.04 -6.73
N ILE A 40 11.38 -13.59 -7.87
CA ILE A 40 11.48 -15.04 -8.05
C ILE A 40 12.93 -15.44 -8.30
N TYR A 41 13.43 -16.29 -7.41
CA TYR A 41 14.74 -16.92 -7.55
C TYR A 41 14.58 -18.42 -7.85
N ARG A 42 15.38 -18.94 -8.77
CA ARG A 42 15.46 -20.36 -9.05
C ARG A 42 16.86 -20.75 -9.53
N ASP A 43 17.32 -21.89 -9.04
CA ASP A 43 18.53 -22.58 -9.51
C ASP A 43 18.32 -24.10 -9.58
N SER A 44 19.40 -24.88 -9.72
CA SER A 44 19.36 -26.34 -9.77
C SER A 44 19.04 -27.00 -8.42
N GLN A 45 19.16 -26.30 -7.31
CA GLN A 45 18.97 -26.81 -5.95
C GLN A 45 17.56 -26.55 -5.43
N GLY A 46 16.93 -25.46 -5.88
CA GLY A 46 15.62 -25.08 -5.41
C GLY A 46 15.15 -23.72 -5.95
N GLY A 47 14.27 -23.08 -5.22
CA GLY A 47 13.76 -21.76 -5.57
C GLY A 47 13.18 -21.03 -4.37
N GLY A 48 13.00 -19.73 -4.55
CA GLY A 48 12.34 -18.85 -3.60
C GLY A 48 11.37 -17.92 -4.31
N ALA A 49 10.32 -17.53 -3.61
CA ALA A 49 9.36 -16.54 -4.07
C ALA A 49 9.07 -15.52 -2.97
N ALA A 50 9.21 -14.24 -3.31
CA ALA A 50 8.89 -13.11 -2.46
C ALA A 50 7.83 -12.26 -3.13
N PHE A 51 6.85 -11.79 -2.37
CA PHE A 51 5.79 -10.91 -2.85
C PHE A 51 5.62 -9.73 -1.90
N CYS A 52 5.58 -8.54 -2.45
CA CYS A 52 5.39 -7.31 -1.68
C CYS A 52 4.29 -6.44 -2.29
N ASP A 53 3.33 -6.03 -1.50
CA ASP A 53 2.40 -4.94 -1.86
C ASP A 53 2.97 -3.62 -1.33
N LEU A 54 3.50 -2.80 -2.22
CA LEU A 54 4.09 -1.52 -1.88
C LEU A 54 3.07 -0.56 -1.24
N SER A 55 1.79 -0.70 -1.55
CA SER A 55 0.75 0.19 -1.04
C SER A 55 0.40 -0.04 0.44
N THR A 56 0.56 -1.27 0.92
CA THR A 56 0.28 -1.68 2.31
C THR A 56 1.55 -1.95 3.11
N GLY A 57 2.66 -2.29 2.43
CA GLY A 57 3.90 -2.75 3.06
C GLY A 57 3.90 -4.25 3.41
N GLU A 58 2.84 -4.97 3.07
CA GLU A 58 2.73 -6.42 3.30
C GLU A 58 3.77 -7.18 2.46
N THR A 59 4.56 -8.05 3.09
CA THR A 59 5.60 -8.83 2.40
C THR A 59 5.54 -10.29 2.79
N HIS A 60 5.46 -11.16 1.80
CA HIS A 60 5.41 -12.60 1.95
C HIS A 60 6.65 -13.26 1.33
N LEU A 61 7.14 -14.32 1.98
CA LEU A 61 8.34 -15.02 1.56
C LEU A 61 8.21 -16.52 1.77
N THR A 62 8.65 -17.29 0.79
CA THR A 62 8.72 -18.75 0.90
C THR A 62 9.87 -19.32 0.06
N ALA A 63 10.27 -20.54 0.37
CA ALA A 63 11.27 -21.29 -0.40
C ALA A 63 10.80 -22.71 -0.69
N PHE A 64 11.35 -23.26 -1.74
CA PHE A 64 11.04 -24.59 -2.23
C PHE A 64 12.31 -25.34 -2.58
N SER A 65 12.30 -26.65 -2.37
CA SER A 65 13.39 -27.55 -2.74
C SER A 65 12.83 -28.79 -3.44
N GLY A 66 13.68 -29.45 -4.23
CA GLY A 66 13.31 -30.68 -4.91
C GLY A 66 12.69 -30.49 -6.29
N LYS A 67 12.13 -31.59 -6.84
CA LYS A 67 11.72 -31.69 -8.26
C LYS A 67 10.52 -30.82 -8.60
N ASP A 68 9.64 -30.54 -7.64
CA ASP A 68 8.37 -29.83 -7.85
C ASP A 68 8.49 -28.30 -7.60
N THR A 69 9.72 -27.80 -7.38
CA THR A 69 10.00 -26.38 -7.14
C THR A 69 9.31 -25.45 -8.12
N LEU A 70 9.35 -25.76 -9.41
CA LEU A 70 8.73 -24.92 -10.44
C LEU A 70 7.20 -24.88 -10.29
N THR A 71 6.59 -26.02 -10.03
CA THR A 71 5.14 -26.13 -9.80
C THR A 71 4.71 -25.31 -8.58
N HIS A 72 5.46 -25.37 -7.49
CA HIS A 72 5.19 -24.59 -6.29
C HIS A 72 5.34 -23.09 -6.52
N ILE A 73 6.37 -22.64 -7.25
CA ILE A 73 6.52 -21.22 -7.65
C ILE A 73 5.32 -20.77 -8.48
N ILE A 74 4.88 -21.56 -9.45
CA ILE A 74 3.71 -21.26 -10.29
C ILE A 74 2.42 -21.18 -9.44
N ASN A 75 2.26 -22.05 -8.45
CA ASN A 75 1.11 -22.00 -7.54
C ASN A 75 1.11 -20.74 -6.68
N GLU A 76 2.27 -20.31 -6.19
CA GLU A 76 2.38 -19.03 -5.46
C GLU A 76 2.12 -17.81 -6.37
N LEU A 77 2.61 -17.83 -7.60
CA LEU A 77 2.24 -16.79 -8.58
C LEU A 77 0.73 -16.74 -8.81
N GLY A 78 0.08 -17.89 -8.87
CA GLY A 78 -1.37 -17.97 -8.98
C GLY A 78 -2.12 -17.44 -7.77
N ARG A 79 -1.51 -17.52 -6.60
CA ARG A 79 -2.07 -17.03 -5.35
C ARG A 79 -1.97 -15.51 -5.24
N PHE A 80 -0.79 -14.95 -5.50
CA PHE A 80 -0.56 -13.51 -5.37
C PHE A 80 -0.93 -12.71 -6.62
N SER A 81 -0.96 -13.38 -7.78
CA SER A 81 -1.24 -12.75 -9.08
C SER A 81 -0.50 -11.43 -9.24
N PRO A 82 0.84 -11.42 -9.15
CA PRO A 82 1.59 -10.17 -9.12
C PRO A 82 1.40 -9.39 -10.42
N ALA A 83 1.24 -8.07 -10.30
CA ALA A 83 1.17 -7.17 -11.45
C ALA A 83 2.53 -7.06 -12.17
N GLU A 84 3.61 -7.30 -11.44
CA GLU A 84 4.97 -7.26 -11.95
C GLU A 84 5.87 -8.26 -11.21
N ALA A 85 6.87 -8.82 -11.88
CA ALA A 85 7.81 -9.77 -11.30
C ALA A 85 9.25 -9.55 -11.78
N ILE A 86 10.19 -9.70 -10.84
CA ILE A 86 11.63 -9.66 -11.10
C ILE A 86 12.16 -11.09 -10.99
N LEU A 87 12.78 -11.58 -12.05
CA LEU A 87 13.22 -12.96 -12.15
C LEU A 87 14.74 -13.05 -12.10
N SER A 88 15.29 -14.02 -11.35
CA SER A 88 16.70 -14.40 -11.51
C SER A 88 16.96 -15.02 -12.89
N ASP A 89 18.22 -15.09 -13.32
CA ASP A 89 18.57 -15.68 -14.61
C ASP A 89 18.03 -17.13 -14.76
N GLY A 90 18.11 -17.93 -13.70
CA GLY A 90 17.56 -19.28 -13.67
C GLY A 90 16.04 -19.32 -13.80
N ALA A 91 15.33 -18.42 -13.12
CA ALA A 91 13.88 -18.31 -13.24
C ALA A 91 13.46 -17.74 -14.61
N PHE A 92 14.18 -16.75 -15.13
CA PHE A 92 13.91 -16.14 -16.43
C PHE A 92 14.08 -17.11 -17.60
N SER A 93 15.02 -18.04 -17.48
CA SER A 93 15.27 -19.09 -18.50
C SER A 93 14.21 -20.19 -18.53
N GLU A 94 13.35 -20.28 -17.50
CA GLU A 94 12.28 -21.26 -17.42
C GLU A 94 11.07 -20.86 -18.27
N LYS A 95 10.98 -21.43 -19.46
CA LYS A 95 9.90 -21.10 -20.40
C LYS A 95 8.51 -21.33 -19.80
N ALA A 96 8.32 -22.42 -19.06
CA ALA A 96 7.03 -22.72 -18.43
C ALA A 96 6.60 -21.63 -17.41
N LEU A 97 7.56 -20.99 -16.72
CA LEU A 97 7.29 -19.89 -15.81
C LEU A 97 6.93 -18.61 -16.54
N THR A 98 7.72 -18.24 -17.57
CA THR A 98 7.49 -17.00 -18.34
C THR A 98 6.21 -17.08 -19.17
N ASP A 99 5.87 -18.25 -19.74
CA ASP A 99 4.60 -18.46 -20.45
C ASP A 99 3.39 -18.28 -19.48
N VAL A 100 3.48 -18.80 -18.26
CA VAL A 100 2.41 -18.61 -17.25
C VAL A 100 2.27 -17.14 -16.83
N LEU A 101 3.39 -16.44 -16.61
CA LEU A 101 3.37 -15.00 -16.27
C LEU A 101 2.70 -14.19 -17.39
N THR A 102 3.02 -14.47 -18.65
CA THR A 102 2.46 -13.76 -19.82
C THR A 102 1.00 -14.12 -20.07
N ASP A 103 0.74 -15.44 -20.25
CA ASP A 103 -0.52 -15.91 -20.84
C ASP A 103 -1.66 -16.01 -19.80
N LYS A 104 -1.31 -16.31 -18.53
CA LYS A 104 -2.31 -16.51 -17.48
C LYS A 104 -2.48 -15.30 -16.55
N PHE A 105 -1.37 -14.66 -16.18
CA PHE A 105 -1.41 -13.58 -15.20
C PHE A 105 -1.31 -12.19 -15.81
N HIS A 106 -0.96 -12.09 -17.11
CA HIS A 106 -0.68 -10.80 -17.76
C HIS A 106 0.30 -9.95 -16.95
N CYS A 107 1.21 -10.63 -16.25
CA CYS A 107 2.20 -10.04 -15.37
C CYS A 107 3.34 -9.46 -16.20
N ARG A 108 3.69 -8.22 -15.94
CA ARG A 108 4.93 -7.66 -16.48
C ARG A 108 6.11 -8.29 -15.75
N TYR A 109 7.12 -8.76 -16.46
CA TYR A 109 8.31 -9.31 -15.81
C TYR A 109 9.59 -8.86 -16.52
N GLU A 110 10.67 -8.82 -15.75
CA GLU A 110 12.01 -8.53 -16.27
C GLU A 110 13.04 -9.49 -15.67
N ASN A 111 14.17 -9.65 -16.38
CA ASN A 111 15.34 -10.31 -15.85
C ASN A 111 16.08 -9.36 -14.90
N GLY A 112 16.17 -9.71 -13.63
CA GLY A 112 16.90 -8.93 -12.61
C GLY A 112 18.41 -9.10 -12.67
N GLY A 113 18.92 -10.11 -13.38
CA GLY A 113 20.34 -10.44 -13.48
C GLY A 113 20.94 -10.96 -12.17
N GLU A 114 22.09 -11.59 -12.23
CA GLU A 114 22.78 -12.16 -11.05
C GLU A 114 23.05 -11.14 -9.93
N ARG A 115 23.31 -9.89 -10.29
CA ARG A 115 23.70 -8.86 -9.32
C ARG A 115 22.63 -8.62 -8.27
N ARG A 116 21.36 -8.51 -8.68
CA ARG A 116 20.25 -8.24 -7.75
C ARG A 116 19.96 -9.40 -6.80
N PHE A 117 20.27 -10.64 -7.22
CA PHE A 117 19.99 -11.86 -6.47
C PHE A 117 21.21 -12.42 -5.70
N ARG A 118 22.28 -11.63 -5.50
CA ARG A 118 23.44 -12.05 -4.71
C ARG A 118 23.10 -12.22 -3.24
N LEU A 119 23.43 -13.37 -2.66
CA LEU A 119 23.10 -13.70 -1.27
C LEU A 119 23.62 -12.67 -0.26
N ALA A 120 24.87 -12.24 -0.38
CA ALA A 120 25.46 -11.28 0.55
C ALA A 120 24.75 -9.91 0.54
N GLU A 121 24.36 -9.43 -0.65
CA GLU A 121 23.56 -8.21 -0.79
C GLU A 121 22.14 -8.40 -0.26
N ALA A 122 21.54 -9.54 -0.55
CA ALA A 122 20.21 -9.92 -0.08
C ALA A 122 20.12 -9.91 1.45
N GLU A 123 21.05 -10.59 2.12
CA GLU A 123 21.12 -10.63 3.58
C GLU A 123 21.30 -9.25 4.20
N LYS A 124 22.20 -8.43 3.64
CA LYS A 124 22.40 -7.05 4.08
C LYS A 124 21.11 -6.23 3.98
N ASN A 125 20.41 -6.31 2.84
CA ASN A 125 19.20 -5.53 2.59
C ASN A 125 18.04 -6.01 3.45
N ILE A 126 17.89 -7.32 3.68
CA ILE A 126 16.85 -7.87 4.55
C ILE A 126 17.05 -7.41 6.00
N ARG A 127 18.29 -7.44 6.52
CA ARG A 127 18.60 -6.92 7.86
C ARG A 127 18.33 -5.41 7.96
N ALA A 128 18.69 -4.66 6.94
CA ALA A 128 18.45 -3.21 6.92
C ALA A 128 16.96 -2.87 6.90
N GLN A 129 16.15 -3.63 6.16
CA GLN A 129 14.72 -3.37 5.99
C GLN A 129 13.87 -3.90 7.15
N PHE A 130 14.10 -5.15 7.56
CA PHE A 130 13.23 -5.86 8.51
C PHE A 130 13.87 -6.07 9.89
N GLY A 131 15.16 -5.74 10.05
CA GLY A 131 15.90 -5.95 11.28
C GLY A 131 16.48 -7.36 11.44
N GLU A 132 17.38 -7.50 12.43
CA GLU A 132 18.09 -8.77 12.72
C GLU A 132 17.14 -9.87 13.20
N GLU A 133 16.10 -9.53 13.95
CA GLU A 133 15.14 -10.48 14.46
C GLU A 133 14.36 -11.17 13.33
N ALA A 134 13.85 -10.40 12.37
CA ALA A 134 13.14 -10.96 11.20
C ALA A 134 14.09 -11.82 10.35
N PHE A 135 15.32 -11.36 10.15
CA PHE A 135 16.33 -12.12 9.41
C PHE A 135 16.65 -13.47 10.09
N SER A 136 16.80 -13.49 11.42
CA SER A 136 17.13 -14.71 12.18
C SER A 136 16.04 -15.79 12.11
N ARG A 137 14.81 -15.41 11.77
CA ARG A 137 13.70 -16.35 11.56
C ARG A 137 13.76 -17.06 10.20
N LEU A 138 14.58 -16.55 9.27
CA LEU A 138 14.79 -17.22 7.99
C LEU A 138 15.66 -18.46 8.18
N PRO A 139 15.32 -19.58 7.53
CA PRO A 139 16.10 -20.80 7.70
C PRO A 139 17.48 -20.66 7.04
N ALA A 140 18.53 -20.89 7.81
CA ALA A 140 19.91 -20.80 7.34
C ALA A 140 20.25 -21.77 6.18
N GLY A 141 19.43 -22.80 5.98
CA GLY A 141 19.61 -23.81 4.91
C GLY A 141 18.83 -23.51 3.64
N GLU A 142 18.10 -22.41 3.55
CA GLU A 142 17.24 -22.08 2.41
C GLU A 142 17.60 -20.69 1.81
N PRO A 143 18.82 -20.54 1.23
CA PRO A 143 19.27 -19.24 0.73
C PRO A 143 18.41 -18.69 -0.40
N ALA A 144 17.67 -19.56 -1.11
CA ALA A 144 16.76 -19.17 -2.19
C ALA A 144 15.68 -18.19 -1.74
N ALA A 145 15.18 -18.31 -0.50
CA ALA A 145 14.24 -17.35 0.07
C ALA A 145 14.88 -15.95 0.18
N ALA A 146 16.06 -15.89 0.82
CA ALA A 146 16.76 -14.62 0.97
C ALA A 146 17.11 -13.99 -0.38
N MET A 147 17.56 -14.80 -1.35
CA MET A 147 17.86 -14.30 -2.70
C MET A 147 16.63 -13.77 -3.44
N ALA A 148 15.48 -14.43 -3.32
CA ALA A 148 14.22 -13.95 -3.91
C ALA A 148 13.79 -12.59 -3.33
N LEU A 149 13.80 -12.46 -2.00
CA LEU A 149 13.47 -11.20 -1.32
C LEU A 149 14.52 -10.11 -1.59
N GLY A 150 15.80 -10.47 -1.58
CA GLY A 150 16.89 -9.55 -1.91
C GLY A 150 16.79 -8.98 -3.32
N GLY A 151 16.46 -9.83 -4.30
CA GLY A 151 16.21 -9.38 -5.68
C GLY A 151 15.08 -8.37 -5.78
N LEU A 152 13.98 -8.63 -5.07
CA LEU A 152 12.83 -7.73 -4.98
C LEU A 152 13.21 -6.40 -4.30
N LEU A 153 13.87 -6.43 -3.15
CA LEU A 153 14.31 -5.22 -2.42
C LEU A 153 15.30 -4.38 -3.26
N ASN A 154 16.27 -5.02 -3.92
CA ASN A 154 17.21 -4.32 -4.80
C ASN A 154 16.47 -3.58 -5.92
N TYR A 155 15.49 -4.22 -6.53
CA TYR A 155 14.65 -3.59 -7.54
C TYR A 155 13.88 -2.39 -6.98
N LEU A 156 13.27 -2.53 -5.82
CA LEU A 156 12.55 -1.43 -5.17
C LEU A 156 13.47 -0.25 -4.84
N TYR A 157 14.67 -0.50 -4.28
CA TYR A 157 15.63 0.56 -3.98
C TYR A 157 16.14 1.29 -5.24
N GLU A 158 16.38 0.55 -6.33
CA GLU A 158 16.84 1.12 -7.59
C GLU A 158 15.76 1.98 -8.28
N THR A 159 14.50 1.55 -8.22
CA THR A 159 13.40 2.17 -8.97
C THR A 159 12.64 3.23 -8.18
N GLN A 160 12.45 3.05 -6.88
CA GLN A 160 11.61 3.96 -6.11
C GLN A 160 12.38 5.15 -5.55
N LYS A 161 13.64 4.98 -5.10
CA LYS A 161 14.50 6.06 -4.57
C LYS A 161 13.81 6.93 -3.50
N THR A 162 12.89 6.35 -2.77
CA THR A 162 12.10 6.96 -1.70
C THR A 162 12.19 6.14 -0.43
N ASP A 163 11.69 6.66 0.68
CA ASP A 163 11.59 5.93 1.92
C ASP A 163 10.61 4.75 1.75
N LEU A 164 11.04 3.56 2.17
CA LEU A 164 10.27 2.31 2.18
C LEU A 164 10.08 1.80 3.62
N SER A 165 10.20 2.66 4.63
CA SER A 165 10.15 2.30 6.04
C SER A 165 8.78 1.76 6.51
N HIS A 166 7.73 1.90 5.70
CA HIS A 166 6.44 1.28 5.95
C HIS A 166 6.43 -0.24 5.66
N ILE A 167 7.38 -0.75 4.88
CA ILE A 167 7.55 -2.19 4.66
C ILE A 167 8.29 -2.79 5.86
N ARG A 168 7.54 -3.22 6.89
CA ARG A 168 8.12 -3.68 8.16
C ARG A 168 7.83 -5.13 8.48
N GLU A 169 6.78 -5.69 7.94
CA GLU A 169 6.34 -7.04 8.24
C GLU A 169 6.81 -8.01 7.17
N LEU A 170 7.43 -9.11 7.62
CA LEU A 170 7.88 -10.19 6.77
C LEU A 170 7.21 -11.49 7.23
N ASP A 171 6.22 -11.96 6.47
CA ASP A 171 5.56 -13.26 6.67
C ASP A 171 6.35 -14.34 5.92
N TYR A 172 7.35 -14.93 6.60
CA TYR A 172 7.99 -16.14 6.10
C TYR A 172 7.15 -17.37 6.45
N TYR A 173 6.77 -18.15 5.47
CA TYR A 173 6.01 -19.39 5.66
C TYR A 173 6.63 -20.56 4.90
N ARG A 174 6.49 -21.75 5.50
CA ARG A 174 6.92 -23.01 4.91
C ARG A 174 5.76 -23.74 4.24
N GLN A 175 6.09 -24.63 3.32
CA GLN A 175 5.14 -25.61 2.81
C GLN A 175 4.49 -26.37 3.97
N GLY A 176 3.21 -26.74 3.81
CA GLY A 176 2.45 -27.47 4.82
C GLY A 176 1.80 -26.63 5.91
N ARG A 177 2.00 -25.31 5.96
CA ARG A 177 1.23 -24.39 6.83
C ARG A 177 -0.19 -24.17 6.30
N PHE A 178 -0.31 -24.09 4.98
CA PHE A 178 -1.58 -23.86 4.28
C PHE A 178 -1.89 -25.01 3.35
N MET A 179 -3.19 -25.19 3.05
CA MET A 179 -3.64 -26.11 2.02
C MET A 179 -3.11 -25.64 0.66
N GLU A 180 -2.40 -26.51 -0.03
CA GLU A 180 -1.93 -26.22 -1.38
C GLU A 180 -3.12 -26.31 -2.36
N LEU A 181 -3.42 -25.18 -2.97
CA LEU A 181 -4.41 -25.07 -4.04
C LEU A 181 -3.66 -24.71 -5.31
N ASP A 182 -3.61 -25.65 -6.25
CA ASP A 182 -3.06 -25.37 -7.57
C ASP A 182 -3.94 -24.40 -8.39
N LEU A 183 -3.41 -23.91 -9.49
CA LEU A 183 -4.14 -22.99 -10.37
C LEU A 183 -5.46 -23.56 -10.88
N ALA A 184 -5.51 -24.87 -11.13
CA ALA A 184 -6.71 -25.54 -11.63
C ALA A 184 -7.78 -25.61 -10.52
N ALA A 185 -7.39 -25.97 -9.30
CA ALA A 185 -8.28 -26.00 -8.15
C ALA A 185 -8.86 -24.61 -7.83
N ARG A 186 -8.00 -23.57 -7.75
CA ARG A 186 -8.46 -22.18 -7.52
C ARG A 186 -9.49 -21.73 -8.53
N ARG A 187 -9.20 -21.97 -9.81
CA ARG A 187 -10.06 -21.62 -10.93
C ARG A 187 -11.37 -22.41 -10.90
N ASN A 188 -11.30 -23.74 -10.73
CA ASN A 188 -12.47 -24.59 -10.80
C ASN A 188 -13.40 -24.45 -9.60
N LEU A 189 -12.86 -24.07 -8.43
CA LEU A 189 -13.64 -23.75 -7.24
C LEU A 189 -14.20 -22.31 -7.26
N GLU A 190 -13.85 -21.51 -8.25
CA GLU A 190 -14.28 -20.12 -8.39
C GLU A 190 -14.14 -19.33 -7.07
N LEU A 191 -12.95 -19.43 -6.45
CA LEU A 191 -12.73 -18.86 -5.11
C LEU A 191 -12.89 -17.36 -5.08
N THR A 192 -12.25 -16.64 -6.00
CA THR A 192 -12.20 -15.18 -6.02
C THR A 192 -12.81 -14.54 -7.25
N GLU A 193 -12.92 -15.29 -8.34
CA GLU A 193 -13.52 -14.87 -9.61
C GLU A 193 -14.21 -16.08 -10.30
N THR A 194 -15.19 -15.78 -11.14
CA THR A 194 -15.90 -16.81 -11.92
C THR A 194 -15.06 -17.32 -13.09
N LEU A 195 -15.26 -18.58 -13.45
CA LEU A 195 -14.53 -19.26 -14.52
C LEU A 195 -14.73 -18.60 -15.89
N ARG A 196 -15.94 -18.14 -16.16
CA ARG A 196 -16.38 -17.68 -17.48
C ARG A 196 -16.15 -16.18 -17.70
N SER A 197 -16.60 -15.33 -16.75
CA SER A 197 -16.56 -13.88 -16.91
C SER A 197 -15.37 -13.23 -16.23
N LYS A 198 -14.63 -13.95 -15.40
CA LYS A 198 -13.51 -13.40 -14.61
C LYS A 198 -13.92 -12.27 -13.69
N GLU A 199 -15.17 -12.30 -13.23
CA GLU A 199 -15.72 -11.30 -12.31
C GLU A 199 -15.81 -11.86 -10.90
N LYS A 200 -15.70 -10.98 -9.91
CA LYS A 200 -15.93 -11.33 -8.51
C LYS A 200 -17.35 -11.82 -8.27
N LYS A 201 -18.35 -11.19 -8.93
CA LYS A 201 -19.76 -11.55 -8.76
C LYS A 201 -20.04 -12.98 -9.22
N GLY A 202 -20.56 -13.78 -8.30
CA GLY A 202 -20.83 -15.21 -8.50
C GLY A 202 -19.74 -16.13 -7.95
N SER A 203 -18.58 -15.62 -7.52
CA SER A 203 -17.53 -16.39 -6.85
C SER A 203 -17.84 -16.67 -5.38
N LEU A 204 -17.08 -17.58 -4.74
CA LEU A 204 -17.18 -17.83 -3.31
C LEU A 204 -16.89 -16.57 -2.50
N LEU A 205 -15.86 -15.81 -2.88
CA LEU A 205 -15.54 -14.53 -2.24
C LEU A 205 -16.71 -13.55 -2.30
N TRP A 206 -17.42 -13.48 -3.42
CA TRP A 206 -18.56 -12.56 -3.54
C TRP A 206 -19.69 -12.90 -2.56
N VAL A 207 -19.93 -14.19 -2.32
CA VAL A 207 -20.97 -14.64 -1.36
C VAL A 207 -20.57 -14.32 0.08
N LEU A 208 -19.29 -14.47 0.42
CA LEU A 208 -18.79 -14.34 1.79
C LEU A 208 -18.40 -12.91 2.17
N ASP A 209 -18.04 -12.07 1.18
CA ASP A 209 -17.52 -10.73 1.44
C ASP A 209 -18.61 -9.73 1.81
N THR A 210 -18.93 -9.73 3.10
CA THR A 210 -19.76 -8.71 3.76
C THR A 210 -18.94 -7.72 4.58
N THR A 211 -17.61 -7.72 4.42
CA THR A 211 -16.69 -6.89 5.16
C THR A 211 -16.98 -5.39 5.02
N LYS A 212 -16.74 -4.63 6.08
CA LYS A 212 -17.04 -3.18 6.15
C LYS A 212 -15.83 -2.32 5.85
N THR A 213 -14.64 -2.90 5.81
CA THR A 213 -13.39 -2.18 5.58
C THR A 213 -12.62 -2.78 4.40
N PRO A 214 -11.84 -1.98 3.65
CA PRO A 214 -10.96 -2.50 2.61
C PRO A 214 -9.95 -3.53 3.14
N MET A 215 -9.33 -3.24 4.27
CA MET A 215 -8.39 -4.13 4.98
C MET A 215 -9.03 -5.49 5.29
N GLY A 216 -10.26 -5.49 5.84
CA GLY A 216 -11.03 -6.71 6.09
C GLY A 216 -11.33 -7.49 4.80
N GLY A 217 -11.62 -6.81 3.70
CA GLY A 217 -11.83 -7.45 2.39
C GLY A 217 -10.57 -8.15 1.88
N ARG A 218 -9.40 -7.51 1.98
CA ARG A 218 -8.10 -8.12 1.64
C ARG A 218 -7.80 -9.32 2.52
N LEU A 219 -8.01 -9.21 3.82
CA LEU A 219 -7.80 -10.31 4.76
C LEU A 219 -8.71 -11.51 4.46
N LEU A 220 -10.00 -11.29 4.20
CA LEU A 220 -10.94 -12.36 3.86
C LEU A 220 -10.52 -13.07 2.56
N ARG A 221 -10.13 -12.31 1.54
CA ARG A 221 -9.59 -12.84 0.30
C ARG A 221 -8.36 -13.71 0.56
N SER A 222 -7.40 -13.22 1.34
CA SER A 222 -6.20 -13.95 1.73
C SER A 222 -6.53 -15.28 2.44
N TRP A 223 -7.54 -15.32 3.31
CA TRP A 223 -7.97 -16.55 3.98
C TRP A 223 -8.55 -17.57 3.02
N LEU A 224 -9.32 -17.16 2.02
CA LEU A 224 -9.85 -18.05 0.99
C LEU A 224 -8.74 -18.63 0.09
N GLU A 225 -7.75 -17.81 -0.20
CA GLU A 225 -6.61 -18.22 -1.03
C GLU A 225 -5.59 -19.07 -0.28
N ARG A 226 -5.61 -19.04 1.07
CA ARG A 226 -4.69 -19.73 1.97
C ARG A 226 -5.41 -20.46 3.10
N PRO A 227 -6.22 -21.48 2.83
CA PRO A 227 -6.88 -22.21 3.91
C PRO A 227 -5.86 -22.86 4.85
N LEU A 228 -6.06 -22.70 6.15
CA LEU A 228 -5.22 -23.30 7.17
C LEU A 228 -5.40 -24.81 7.21
N LEU A 229 -4.33 -25.55 7.56
CA LEU A 229 -4.38 -27.00 7.76
C LEU A 229 -4.45 -27.39 9.25
N SER A 230 -3.88 -26.55 10.10
CA SER A 230 -3.85 -26.81 11.55
C SER A 230 -5.22 -26.58 12.18
N VAL A 231 -5.79 -27.63 12.79
CA VAL A 231 -7.07 -27.56 13.50
C VAL A 231 -7.02 -26.49 14.62
N THR A 232 -5.92 -26.41 15.33
CA THR A 232 -5.74 -25.41 16.40
C THR A 232 -5.79 -23.99 15.85
N ASP A 233 -5.18 -23.74 14.69
CA ASP A 233 -5.17 -22.42 14.07
C ASP A 233 -6.54 -22.06 13.46
N ILE A 234 -7.32 -23.06 13.06
CA ILE A 234 -8.71 -22.90 12.56
C ILE A 234 -9.65 -22.62 13.74
N ASP A 235 -9.49 -23.30 14.86
CA ASP A 235 -10.40 -23.17 16.01
C ASP A 235 -10.25 -21.83 16.73
N ARG A 236 -9.06 -21.23 16.70
CA ARG A 236 -8.83 -19.90 17.31
C ARG A 236 -9.75 -18.80 16.77
N PRO A 237 -9.86 -18.53 15.45
CA PRO A 237 -10.82 -17.55 14.94
C PRO A 237 -12.27 -18.00 15.11
N ARG A 238 -12.54 -19.31 15.14
CA ARG A 238 -13.89 -19.84 15.31
C ARG A 238 -14.54 -19.46 16.63
N SER A 239 -13.80 -19.47 17.76
CA SER A 239 -14.33 -19.06 19.06
C SER A 239 -14.74 -17.59 19.05
N ALA A 240 -13.93 -16.72 18.45
CA ALA A 240 -14.26 -15.30 18.30
C ALA A 240 -15.51 -15.09 17.44
N VAL A 241 -15.62 -15.83 16.32
CA VAL A 241 -16.83 -15.80 15.47
C VAL A 241 -18.07 -16.28 16.25
N ALA A 242 -17.97 -17.35 17.04
CA ALA A 242 -19.07 -17.83 17.87
C ALA A 242 -19.52 -16.75 18.86
N ALA A 243 -18.59 -16.10 19.56
CA ALA A 243 -18.90 -15.01 20.49
C ALA A 243 -19.61 -13.84 19.81
N LEU A 244 -19.21 -13.49 18.57
CA LEU A 244 -19.88 -12.46 17.77
C LEU A 244 -21.26 -12.88 17.27
N VAL A 245 -21.48 -14.18 17.00
CA VAL A 245 -22.81 -14.71 16.61
C VAL A 245 -23.76 -14.71 17.78
N ASP A 246 -23.28 -15.09 18.97
CA ASP A 246 -24.10 -15.21 20.19
C ASP A 246 -24.54 -13.83 20.71
N ASP A 247 -23.74 -12.78 20.54
CA ASP A 247 -24.09 -11.41 20.94
C ASP A 247 -24.41 -10.53 19.72
N THR A 248 -25.64 -10.62 19.27
CA THR A 248 -26.11 -9.88 18.08
C THR A 248 -26.05 -8.37 18.28
N ILE A 249 -26.35 -7.85 19.46
CA ILE A 249 -26.40 -6.41 19.72
C ILE A 249 -25.00 -5.82 19.59
N ARG A 250 -24.02 -6.36 20.33
CA ARG A 250 -22.63 -5.90 20.25
C ARG A 250 -22.00 -6.10 18.87
N ARG A 251 -22.37 -7.19 18.20
CA ARG A 251 -21.91 -7.39 16.81
C ARG A 251 -22.39 -6.28 15.89
N GLU A 252 -23.65 -5.87 15.95
CA GLU A 252 -24.20 -4.79 15.12
C GLU A 252 -23.60 -3.43 15.49
N GLU A 253 -23.33 -3.16 16.76
CA GLU A 253 -22.61 -1.97 17.21
C GLU A 253 -21.19 -1.93 16.64
N LEU A 254 -20.47 -3.05 16.71
CA LEU A 254 -19.13 -3.18 16.13
C LEU A 254 -19.12 -2.98 14.61
N ILE A 255 -20.10 -3.56 13.91
CA ILE A 255 -20.28 -3.37 12.46
C ILE A 255 -20.53 -1.90 12.14
N ALA A 256 -21.36 -1.21 12.89
CA ALA A 256 -21.64 0.20 12.73
C ALA A 256 -20.39 1.05 12.98
N GLY A 257 -19.62 0.74 14.03
CA GLY A 257 -18.33 1.39 14.34
C GLY A 257 -17.29 1.25 13.22
N MET A 258 -17.21 0.10 12.59
CA MET A 258 -16.29 -0.15 11.46
C MET A 258 -16.77 0.49 10.14
N THR A 259 -18.05 0.79 10.00
CA THR A 259 -18.59 1.34 8.75
C THR A 259 -17.97 2.71 8.46
N GLY A 260 -17.42 2.86 7.25
CA GLY A 260 -16.71 4.08 6.83
C GLY A 260 -15.33 4.27 7.49
N LEU A 261 -14.75 3.22 8.08
CA LEU A 261 -13.33 3.22 8.44
C LEU A 261 -12.50 3.18 7.15
N GLY A 262 -11.66 4.19 6.98
CA GLY A 262 -10.77 4.34 5.81
C GLY A 262 -9.69 3.26 5.77
N ASP A 263 -9.03 3.14 4.63
CA ASP A 263 -7.91 2.21 4.43
C ASP A 263 -6.62 2.76 5.06
N MET A 264 -6.43 2.51 6.35
CA MET A 264 -5.30 3.03 7.12
C MET A 264 -3.95 2.49 6.59
N GLU A 265 -3.89 1.25 6.14
CA GLU A 265 -2.67 0.65 5.59
C GLU A 265 -2.20 1.43 4.37
N ARG A 266 -3.07 1.65 3.39
CA ARG A 266 -2.74 2.41 2.17
C ARG A 266 -2.54 3.90 2.42
N LEU A 267 -3.21 4.47 3.42
CA LEU A 267 -2.97 5.86 3.83
C LEU A 267 -1.56 6.03 4.38
N ILE A 268 -1.11 5.15 5.26
CA ILE A 268 0.25 5.17 5.80
C ILE A 268 1.28 4.95 4.68
N GLY A 269 1.06 3.98 3.79
CA GLY A 269 1.92 3.77 2.62
C GLY A 269 2.10 5.07 1.81
N ARG A 270 1.02 5.80 1.50
CA ARG A 270 1.10 7.09 0.78
C ARG A 270 1.81 8.20 1.55
N ILE A 271 1.64 8.24 2.88
CA ILE A 271 2.31 9.23 3.74
C ILE A 271 3.81 9.00 3.74
N VAL A 272 4.27 7.80 4.03
CA VAL A 272 5.71 7.44 4.04
C VAL A 272 6.33 7.65 2.65
N TYR A 273 5.60 7.28 1.62
CA TYR A 273 6.04 7.43 0.24
C TYR A 273 6.04 8.89 -0.26
N GLY A 274 5.49 9.83 0.52
CA GLY A 274 5.48 11.27 0.20
C GLY A 274 4.47 11.67 -0.88
N THR A 275 3.43 10.87 -1.12
CA THR A 275 2.37 11.17 -2.10
C THR A 275 1.05 11.57 -1.47
N ALA A 276 0.94 11.51 -0.15
CA ALA A 276 -0.26 11.89 0.58
C ALA A 276 -0.54 13.40 0.49
N GLY A 277 -1.81 13.76 0.35
CA GLY A 277 -2.30 15.13 0.40
C GLY A 277 -3.08 15.42 1.69
N GLY A 278 -3.59 16.64 1.80
CA GLY A 278 -4.40 17.04 2.97
C GLY A 278 -5.62 16.15 3.20
N ARG A 279 -6.28 15.70 2.12
CA ARG A 279 -7.43 14.79 2.20
C ARG A 279 -7.07 13.40 2.72
N ASP A 280 -5.87 12.92 2.44
CA ASP A 280 -5.39 11.64 2.98
C ASP A 280 -5.19 11.75 4.50
N LEU A 281 -4.64 12.87 4.98
CA LEU A 281 -4.46 13.13 6.41
C LEU A 281 -5.80 13.28 7.14
N THR A 282 -6.78 14.00 6.58
CA THR A 282 -8.12 14.08 7.18
C THR A 282 -8.84 12.75 7.18
N SER A 283 -8.66 11.91 6.15
CA SER A 283 -9.20 10.54 6.12
C SER A 283 -8.56 9.64 7.18
N LEU A 284 -7.24 9.78 7.39
CA LEU A 284 -6.53 9.05 8.44
C LEU A 284 -7.01 9.48 9.83
N ARG A 285 -7.15 10.80 10.08
CA ARG A 285 -7.74 11.34 11.32
C ARG A 285 -9.12 10.75 11.58
N ALA A 286 -10.01 10.81 10.60
CA ALA A 286 -11.37 10.27 10.73
C ALA A 286 -11.40 8.77 11.04
N ALA A 287 -10.40 8.01 10.58
CA ALA A 287 -10.25 6.60 10.95
C ALA A 287 -9.77 6.44 12.39
N MET A 288 -8.77 7.23 12.83
CA MET A 288 -8.25 7.20 14.20
C MET A 288 -9.31 7.60 15.22
N GLU A 289 -10.14 8.60 14.96
CA GLU A 289 -11.23 9.07 15.82
C GLU A 289 -12.28 7.97 16.12
N LYS A 290 -12.33 6.88 15.33
CA LYS A 290 -13.19 5.73 15.57
C LYS A 290 -12.56 4.68 16.47
N LEU A 291 -11.23 4.65 16.60
CA LEU A 291 -10.51 3.60 17.32
C LEU A 291 -10.90 3.49 18.81
N PRO A 292 -11.08 4.60 19.58
CA PRO A 292 -11.49 4.51 20.98
C PRO A 292 -12.80 3.75 21.17
N ASN A 293 -13.81 4.06 20.35
CA ASN A 293 -15.12 3.37 20.41
C ASN A 293 -15.00 1.89 20.02
N LEU A 294 -14.26 1.57 18.98
CA LEU A 294 -14.01 0.18 18.58
C LEU A 294 -13.27 -0.62 19.67
N LYS A 295 -12.32 0.01 20.35
CA LYS A 295 -11.59 -0.56 21.48
C LYS A 295 -12.53 -0.88 22.65
N GLU A 296 -13.44 0.02 22.99
CA GLU A 296 -14.43 -0.17 24.03
C GLU A 296 -15.41 -1.31 23.68
N GLN A 297 -15.96 -1.30 22.45
CA GLN A 297 -16.87 -2.33 21.97
C GLN A 297 -16.24 -3.73 21.99
N LEU A 298 -15.00 -3.88 21.54
CA LEU A 298 -14.27 -5.15 21.56
C LEU A 298 -14.02 -5.64 22.99
N SER A 299 -13.71 -4.74 23.91
CA SER A 299 -13.47 -5.07 25.32
C SER A 299 -14.70 -5.62 26.03
N GLY A 300 -15.89 -5.40 25.48
CA GLY A 300 -17.16 -5.90 26.03
C GLY A 300 -17.44 -7.37 25.77
N PHE A 301 -16.69 -8.06 24.90
CA PHE A 301 -16.86 -9.49 24.65
C PHE A 301 -16.13 -10.34 25.70
N SER A 302 -16.58 -11.61 25.87
CA SER A 302 -15.97 -12.57 26.80
C SER A 302 -14.92 -13.46 26.16
N ASP A 303 -14.88 -13.53 24.81
CA ASP A 303 -13.88 -14.32 24.10
C ASP A 303 -12.49 -13.71 24.26
N ARG A 304 -11.51 -14.56 24.61
CA ARG A 304 -10.13 -14.15 24.86
C ARG A 304 -9.50 -13.40 23.68
N ARG A 305 -9.76 -13.84 22.47
CA ARG A 305 -9.16 -13.22 21.27
C ARG A 305 -9.73 -11.83 21.02
N LEU A 306 -11.05 -11.67 21.20
CA LEU A 306 -11.70 -10.37 21.05
C LEU A 306 -11.25 -9.38 22.14
N THR A 307 -10.92 -9.86 23.35
CA THR A 307 -10.40 -9.02 24.44
C THR A 307 -8.89 -8.75 24.34
N GLU A 308 -8.12 -9.62 23.69
CA GLU A 308 -6.68 -9.39 23.43
C GLU A 308 -6.43 -8.32 22.35
N LEU A 309 -7.30 -8.23 21.34
CA LEU A 309 -7.18 -7.23 20.27
C LEU A 309 -7.14 -5.78 20.80
N PRO A 310 -8.11 -5.32 21.62
CA PRO A 310 -8.10 -3.96 22.14
C PRO A 310 -6.94 -3.68 23.12
N ALA A 311 -6.40 -4.71 23.78
CA ALA A 311 -5.25 -4.53 24.67
C ALA A 311 -3.99 -4.03 23.94
N GLY A 312 -3.79 -4.46 22.70
CA GLY A 312 -2.70 -4.02 21.84
C GLY A 312 -3.03 -2.82 20.95
N LEU A 313 -4.27 -2.33 20.96
CA LEU A 313 -4.70 -1.24 20.10
C LEU A 313 -4.37 0.11 20.72
N ASP A 314 -3.45 0.85 20.08
CA ASP A 314 -3.23 2.27 20.35
C ASP A 314 -4.28 3.10 19.60
N THR A 315 -4.89 4.06 20.28
CA THR A 315 -5.93 4.92 19.70
C THR A 315 -5.35 6.11 18.92
N LEU A 316 -4.05 6.38 19.05
CA LEU A 316 -3.32 7.41 18.32
C LEU A 316 -3.93 8.82 18.49
N ASP A 317 -4.42 9.12 19.69
CA ASP A 317 -5.13 10.37 19.99
C ASP A 317 -4.23 11.61 19.82
N ASP A 318 -2.93 11.49 20.10
CA ASP A 318 -1.91 12.50 19.90
C ASP A 318 -1.76 12.86 18.41
N ILE A 319 -1.59 11.84 17.55
CA ILE A 319 -1.44 12.03 16.10
C ILE A 319 -2.74 12.58 15.50
N SER A 320 -3.89 12.05 15.92
CA SER A 320 -5.21 12.57 15.52
C SER A 320 -5.37 14.04 15.88
N GLY A 321 -4.95 14.43 17.11
CA GLY A 321 -4.93 15.80 17.59
C GLY A 321 -4.02 16.72 16.77
N ASP A 322 -2.82 16.26 16.44
CA ASP A 322 -1.87 17.02 15.63
C ASP A 322 -2.41 17.27 14.21
N ILE A 323 -3.00 16.25 13.58
CA ILE A 323 -3.64 16.44 12.27
C ILE A 323 -4.81 17.41 12.36
N ALA A 324 -5.66 17.33 13.40
CA ALA A 324 -6.79 18.21 13.61
C ALA A 324 -6.34 19.66 13.80
N ALA A 325 -5.24 19.89 14.50
CA ALA A 325 -4.68 21.21 14.71
C ALA A 325 -4.06 21.80 13.44
N ALA A 326 -3.36 20.95 12.65
CA ALA A 326 -2.57 21.42 11.51
C ALA A 326 -3.36 21.54 10.21
N ILE A 327 -4.29 20.62 9.93
CA ILE A 327 -4.97 20.48 8.63
C ILE A 327 -6.39 21.06 8.72
N CYS A 328 -6.81 21.81 7.69
CA CYS A 328 -8.19 22.30 7.61
C CYS A 328 -9.16 21.13 7.37
N ASP A 329 -10.43 21.29 7.74
CA ASP A 329 -11.42 20.18 7.69
C ASP A 329 -11.75 19.76 6.27
N GLU A 330 -11.73 20.69 5.31
CA GLU A 330 -11.97 20.43 3.88
C GLU A 330 -10.77 20.86 3.05
N PRO A 331 -9.66 20.10 3.06
CA PRO A 331 -8.48 20.48 2.32
C PRO A 331 -8.70 20.34 0.81
N PRO A 332 -8.08 21.21 -0.01
CA PRO A 332 -8.14 21.13 -1.45
C PRO A 332 -7.57 19.80 -1.96
N PHE A 333 -7.91 19.44 -3.20
CA PHE A 333 -7.43 18.20 -3.82
C PHE A 333 -5.91 18.21 -4.03
N SER A 334 -5.36 19.36 -4.44
CA SER A 334 -3.93 19.50 -4.75
C SER A 334 -3.22 20.42 -3.77
N VAL A 335 -2.04 20.02 -3.33
CA VAL A 335 -1.15 20.87 -2.53
C VAL A 335 -0.86 22.22 -3.21
N ARG A 336 -0.87 22.24 -4.56
CA ARG A 336 -0.61 23.44 -5.35
C ARG A 336 -1.69 24.51 -5.23
N GLU A 337 -2.89 24.14 -4.83
CA GLU A 337 -4.00 25.07 -4.61
C GLU A 337 -3.80 25.92 -3.35
N GLY A 338 -2.94 25.47 -2.41
CA GLY A 338 -2.76 26.10 -1.11
C GLY A 338 -3.94 25.87 -0.16
N GLY A 339 -3.92 26.49 1.03
CA GLY A 339 -5.05 26.42 1.96
C GLY A 339 -5.19 25.11 2.75
N ILE A 340 -4.19 24.22 2.73
CA ILE A 340 -4.23 22.93 3.46
C ILE A 340 -4.06 23.13 4.97
N ILE A 341 -3.11 24.00 5.35
CA ILE A 341 -2.82 24.25 6.76
C ILE A 341 -3.91 25.14 7.36
N ARG A 342 -4.38 24.79 8.55
CA ARG A 342 -5.38 25.56 9.29
C ARG A 342 -4.83 26.93 9.68
N ASP A 343 -5.68 27.95 9.64
CA ASP A 343 -5.32 29.29 10.11
C ASP A 343 -5.04 29.24 11.64
N GLY A 344 -3.97 29.91 12.07
CA GLY A 344 -3.51 29.92 13.45
C GLY A 344 -2.55 28.77 13.82
N PHE A 345 -2.31 27.81 12.95
CA PHE A 345 -1.37 26.70 13.22
C PHE A 345 0.09 27.14 13.09
N ASN A 346 0.41 27.98 12.11
CA ASN A 346 1.78 28.44 11.86
C ASN A 346 1.79 29.92 11.52
N GLU A 347 2.40 30.72 12.40
CA GLU A 347 2.46 32.18 12.29
C GLU A 347 3.08 32.68 10.98
N GLU A 348 4.09 31.99 10.47
CA GLU A 348 4.74 32.41 9.24
C GLU A 348 3.85 32.14 8.01
N VAL A 349 3.15 30.99 7.97
CA VAL A 349 2.18 30.69 6.93
C VAL A 349 1.04 31.74 6.96
N ASP A 350 0.55 32.07 8.12
CA ASP A 350 -0.51 33.09 8.28
C ASP A 350 -0.04 34.46 7.84
N ARG A 351 1.18 34.87 8.22
CA ARG A 351 1.80 36.10 7.75
C ARG A 351 1.94 36.17 6.24
N LEU A 352 2.42 35.07 5.61
CA LEU A 352 2.55 34.98 4.15
C LEU A 352 1.19 35.03 3.44
N ARG A 353 0.18 34.38 3.98
CA ARG A 353 -1.20 34.44 3.46
C ARG A 353 -1.78 35.83 3.55
N HIS A 354 -1.56 36.51 4.70
CA HIS A 354 -1.99 37.88 4.91
C HIS A 354 -1.33 38.83 3.91
N THR A 355 -0.02 38.70 3.72
CA THR A 355 0.74 39.50 2.74
C THR A 355 0.23 39.27 1.30
N LEU A 356 -0.05 38.03 0.92
CA LEU A 356 -0.62 37.73 -0.39
C LEU A 356 -2.04 38.27 -0.58
N LYS A 357 -2.85 38.27 0.50
CA LYS A 357 -4.21 38.78 0.49
C LYS A 357 -4.21 40.32 0.36
N ILE A 358 -3.33 41.00 1.11
CA ILE A 358 -3.12 42.45 1.00
C ILE A 358 -2.63 42.80 -0.41
N GLY A 359 -1.62 42.08 -0.91
CA GLY A 359 -1.08 42.33 -2.25
C GLY A 359 -2.15 42.23 -3.34
N LYS A 360 -3.01 41.23 -3.28
CA LYS A 360 -4.17 41.09 -4.21
C LYS A 360 -5.18 42.22 -4.02
N GLY A 361 -5.43 42.67 -2.77
CA GLY A 361 -6.31 43.78 -2.47
C GLY A 361 -5.79 45.10 -3.04
N VAL A 362 -4.50 45.39 -2.81
CA VAL A 362 -3.84 46.61 -3.34
C VAL A 362 -3.88 46.60 -4.88
N MET A 363 -3.63 45.47 -5.54
CA MET A 363 -3.71 45.37 -7.01
C MET A 363 -5.12 45.63 -7.53
N ALA A 364 -6.14 45.09 -6.86
CA ALA A 364 -7.54 45.34 -7.23
C ALA A 364 -7.92 46.84 -7.03
N GLU A 365 -7.40 47.46 -6.00
CA GLU A 365 -7.64 48.89 -5.73
C GLU A 365 -6.94 49.76 -6.78
N VAL A 366 -5.69 49.46 -7.14
CA VAL A 366 -4.97 50.14 -8.23
C VAL A 366 -5.70 49.95 -9.57
N GLU A 367 -6.18 48.74 -9.88
CA GLU A 367 -6.97 48.49 -11.09
C GLU A 367 -8.24 49.34 -11.12
N ALA A 368 -8.95 49.41 -10.00
CA ALA A 368 -10.16 50.23 -9.91
C ALA A 368 -9.86 51.76 -10.06
N GLN A 369 -8.80 52.24 -9.47
CA GLN A 369 -8.37 53.64 -9.59
C GLN A 369 -7.96 53.98 -11.03
N GLU A 370 -7.21 53.13 -11.68
CA GLU A 370 -6.79 53.35 -13.07
C GLU A 370 -7.95 53.23 -14.07
N LYS A 371 -8.95 52.36 -13.81
CA LYS A 371 -10.22 52.35 -14.61
C LYS A 371 -10.94 53.66 -14.55
N VAL A 372 -10.98 54.28 -13.36
CA VAL A 372 -11.63 55.58 -13.17
C VAL A 372 -10.85 56.72 -13.87
N LYS A 373 -9.52 56.73 -13.73
CA LYS A 373 -8.67 57.76 -14.33
C LYS A 373 -8.64 57.69 -15.83
N THR A 374 -8.57 56.49 -16.39
CA THR A 374 -8.43 56.30 -17.87
C THR A 374 -9.77 56.19 -18.60
N GLY A 375 -10.85 55.91 -17.89
CA GLY A 375 -12.18 55.66 -18.49
C GLY A 375 -12.28 54.32 -19.18
N ILE A 376 -11.25 53.48 -19.16
CA ILE A 376 -11.19 52.17 -19.80
C ILE A 376 -11.78 51.11 -18.90
N ARG A 377 -13.02 50.69 -19.16
CA ARG A 377 -13.75 49.72 -18.35
C ARG A 377 -13.14 48.29 -18.38
N THR A 378 -12.44 47.94 -19.44
CA THR A 378 -11.85 46.63 -19.68
C THR A 378 -10.41 46.51 -19.19
N LEU A 379 -9.86 47.56 -18.58
CA LEU A 379 -8.51 47.56 -18.03
C LEU A 379 -8.38 46.49 -16.94
N GLN A 380 -7.34 45.64 -17.03
CA GLN A 380 -7.03 44.60 -16.05
C GLN A 380 -5.53 44.60 -15.73
N ILE A 381 -5.19 44.35 -14.47
CA ILE A 381 -3.82 44.13 -14.08
C ILE A 381 -3.50 42.65 -14.22
N GLY A 382 -2.60 42.29 -15.15
CA GLY A 382 -2.11 40.95 -15.37
C GLY A 382 -0.72 40.74 -14.79
N PHE A 383 -0.33 39.45 -14.59
CA PHE A 383 1.03 39.08 -14.20
C PHE A 383 1.63 38.11 -15.22
N ILE A 384 2.77 38.48 -15.77
CA ILE A 384 3.55 37.62 -16.67
C ILE A 384 4.94 37.41 -16.05
N LYS A 385 5.39 36.13 -16.00
CA LYS A 385 6.66 35.77 -15.35
C LYS A 385 7.88 36.55 -15.87
N VAL A 386 7.85 37.02 -17.11
CA VAL A 386 8.99 37.72 -17.76
C VAL A 386 8.98 39.21 -17.43
N PHE A 387 7.81 39.84 -17.37
CA PHE A 387 7.67 41.30 -17.21
C PHE A 387 7.08 41.72 -15.87
N GLY A 388 6.67 40.78 -15.02
CA GLY A 388 5.99 41.08 -13.77
C GLY A 388 4.55 41.54 -13.98
N TYR A 389 4.08 42.44 -13.11
CA TYR A 389 2.74 43.03 -13.23
C TYR A 389 2.69 44.03 -14.37
N HIS A 390 1.63 43.99 -15.15
CA HIS A 390 1.37 44.91 -16.27
C HIS A 390 -0.12 45.25 -16.32
N ILE A 391 -0.43 46.41 -16.86
CA ILE A 391 -1.78 46.95 -17.04
C ILE A 391 -2.16 46.85 -18.52
#